data_5660b21558a922e6e2e036cc717b8776
#
_entry.id   5660b21558a922e6e2e036cc717b8776
#
_cell.length_a   1.000
_cell.length_b   1.000
_cell.length_c   1.000
_cell.angle_alpha   90.00
_cell.angle_beta   90.00
_cell.angle_gamma   90.00
#
_symmetry.space_group_name_H-M   'P 1'
#
loop_
_entity.id
_entity.type
_entity.pdbx_description
1 polymer ?
#
loop_
_entity_poly.entity_id
_entity_poly.type
_entity_poly.pdbx_seq_one_letter_code
_entity_poly.pdbx_strand_id
1 'polypeptide(L)'
;MTRKALAMLLAVLMIAALSASVPASAITVETLVNIAEGCEYTATKPYTDRTYPSDYQLIDGKELTDGVKASSPYGTEWHGFYKTYAEDGYFYITVDLGEKVTDIKRLSIQCEGPGSGINLPAEVEFFAGENIDSLVSVGKGTKEGNATYPDYALDIPDGLDASVIRVKITPVDDTSVFVFVSEFEAFVEGTVEIEPTQKDMLNFLYNAPLNITEDGFVYGIEPGTTVETLAEYINLSDNIVVKDKDGNVKTSGKLEMYDKIEKYFYGELIDSVTVILQGDFDFNGNISQLDYLQVKRALLSDTQLTDMQKDAVCIANGESITQIDCLRIKRQVVGVAKISDMYKDPIKQYDMTLTRTSGSLYTLSSTYLGKALNLTFFNTSWGTWNIGSWSYAGATMAGGGTDWEYVNMIGEVGGTQDWSGGNHGKETLKSITFTDGTTGKVIELSNGQSASIKNLTIVEETELYLGDPNKPYANVVRKYSVAGNNITLEVEFEFIRDMEMGRSYTCMFPVDKDYGLYADFYTIDGEKIHVESTPDGVKPDFSGPHLGTSDSMRVVLYGDKQPSYKFEVEVFSLEDNCDYFSNSDKTFLWDMNSTHNKLYFSKFSSGEPTLMKAGTRTSTKASWTFTAE
;
A
#
# COMPACT_ATOMS: atom_id res chain seq x y z
N MET A 1 1.54 44.73 8.22
CA MET A 1 0.99 43.38 8.03
C MET A 1 -0.14 43.19 9.02
N THR A 2 -1.34 42.91 8.55
CA THR A 2 -2.53 42.78 9.41
C THR A 2 -2.50 41.41 10.13
N ARG A 3 -3.04 41.35 11.33
CA ARG A 3 -3.13 40.08 12.16
C ARG A 3 -3.70 38.89 11.38
N LYS A 4 -4.47 39.09 10.33
CA LYS A 4 -4.98 38.03 9.44
C LYS A 4 -3.90 37.41 8.53
N ALA A 5 -2.91 38.20 8.09
CA ALA A 5 -1.79 37.73 7.26
C ALA A 5 -0.80 36.89 8.09
N LEU A 6 -0.66 37.21 9.40
CA LEU A 6 0.18 36.45 10.31
C LEU A 6 -0.46 35.09 10.69
N ALA A 7 -1.80 35.06 10.84
CA ALA A 7 -2.53 33.81 11.10
C ALA A 7 -2.55 32.87 9.89
N MET A 8 -2.63 33.41 8.66
CA MET A 8 -2.53 32.61 7.45
C MET A 8 -1.11 32.08 7.20
N LEU A 9 -0.07 32.86 7.56
CA LEU A 9 1.32 32.41 7.47
C LEU A 9 1.64 31.33 8.50
N LEU A 10 1.05 31.40 9.69
CA LEU A 10 1.16 30.36 10.73
C LEU A 10 0.38 29.07 10.36
N ALA A 11 -0.78 29.20 9.70
CA ALA A 11 -1.54 28.04 9.24
C ALA A 11 -0.84 27.30 8.07
N VAL A 12 -0.21 28.03 7.16
CA VAL A 12 0.59 27.45 6.07
C VAL A 12 1.90 26.85 6.59
N LEU A 13 2.48 27.38 7.66
CA LEU A 13 3.65 26.80 8.32
C LEU A 13 3.30 25.54 9.15
N MET A 14 2.07 25.39 9.66
CA MET A 14 1.64 24.17 10.35
C MET A 14 1.33 23.01 9.40
N ILE A 15 1.01 23.27 8.13
CA ILE A 15 0.80 22.22 7.12
C ILE A 15 2.13 21.76 6.48
N ALA A 16 3.18 22.61 6.53
CA ALA A 16 4.51 22.26 6.04
C ALA A 16 5.41 21.57 7.11
N ALA A 17 4.96 21.46 8.36
CA ALA A 17 5.72 20.87 9.47
C ALA A 17 5.49 19.36 9.66
N LEU A 18 4.80 18.68 8.74
CA LEU A 18 4.54 17.23 8.81
C LEU A 18 5.58 16.39 8.07
N SER A 19 6.70 16.96 7.65
CA SER A 19 7.79 16.18 7.04
C SER A 19 9.15 16.89 7.10
N ALA A 20 9.60 17.25 8.29
CA ALA A 20 11.03 17.38 8.52
C ALA A 20 11.52 16.08 9.17
N SER A 21 11.36 14.94 8.49
CA SER A 21 12.18 13.79 8.76
C SER A 21 13.61 14.22 8.47
N VAL A 22 14.49 14.12 9.46
CA VAL A 22 15.94 14.12 9.21
C VAL A 22 16.13 13.09 8.10
N PRO A 23 16.69 13.44 6.94
CA PRO A 23 16.93 12.44 5.91
C PRO A 23 17.76 11.35 6.56
N ALA A 24 17.24 10.12 6.60
CA ALA A 24 18.00 8.99 7.07
C ALA A 24 19.25 8.92 6.20
N SER A 25 20.43 8.87 6.82
CA SER A 25 21.69 8.75 6.09
C SER A 25 21.65 7.45 5.29
N ALA A 26 22.21 7.45 4.09
CA ALA A 26 22.36 6.24 3.31
C ALA A 26 23.03 5.14 4.14
N ILE A 27 22.48 3.95 4.06
CA ILE A 27 22.97 2.77 4.81
C ILE A 27 23.78 1.92 3.84
N THR A 28 25.00 1.59 4.24
CA THR A 28 25.86 0.68 3.50
C THR A 28 25.46 -0.76 3.81
N VAL A 29 24.99 -1.49 2.81
CA VAL A 29 24.55 -2.89 2.93
C VAL A 29 25.55 -3.80 2.21
N GLU A 30 26.05 -4.82 2.91
CA GLU A 30 26.80 -5.89 2.26
C GLU A 30 25.84 -6.75 1.43
N THR A 31 26.14 -6.89 0.16
CA THR A 31 25.30 -7.64 -0.78
C THR A 31 26.13 -8.19 -1.93
N LEU A 32 25.53 -9.03 -2.76
CA LEU A 32 26.11 -9.41 -4.03
C LEU A 32 25.84 -8.31 -5.07
N VAL A 33 26.90 -7.82 -5.69
CA VAL A 33 26.87 -6.77 -6.72
C VAL A 33 27.07 -7.42 -8.08
N ASN A 34 26.15 -7.16 -9.03
CA ASN A 34 26.30 -7.64 -10.40
C ASN A 34 27.40 -6.84 -11.12
N ILE A 35 28.48 -7.49 -11.47
CA ILE A 35 29.64 -6.89 -12.16
C ILE A 35 29.61 -7.15 -13.67
N ALA A 36 28.63 -7.89 -14.16
CA ALA A 36 28.43 -8.11 -15.60
C ALA A 36 27.62 -6.97 -16.25
N GLU A 37 26.96 -6.12 -15.47
CA GLU A 37 26.17 -5.02 -15.97
C GLU A 37 27.02 -4.06 -16.83
N GLY A 38 26.56 -3.82 -18.06
CA GLY A 38 27.25 -2.97 -19.03
C GLY A 38 28.45 -3.60 -19.72
N CYS A 39 28.80 -4.87 -19.41
CA CYS A 39 29.90 -5.58 -20.07
C CYS A 39 29.55 -5.93 -21.51
N GLU A 40 30.58 -5.96 -22.37
CA GLU A 40 30.41 -6.44 -23.75
C GLU A 40 30.31 -7.96 -23.78
N TYR A 41 29.48 -8.48 -24.69
CA TYR A 41 29.37 -9.91 -24.91
C TYR A 41 29.30 -10.28 -26.40
N THR A 42 29.56 -11.55 -26.69
CA THR A 42 29.30 -12.15 -27.98
C THR A 42 28.45 -13.39 -27.83
N ALA A 43 27.53 -13.63 -28.75
CA ALA A 43 26.70 -14.83 -28.79
C ALA A 43 26.86 -15.57 -30.10
N THR A 44 26.80 -16.92 -30.05
CA THR A 44 26.80 -17.72 -31.28
C THR A 44 25.47 -17.58 -32.00
N LYS A 45 25.49 -17.18 -33.25
CA LYS A 45 24.35 -17.00 -34.18
C LYS A 45 23.01 -16.73 -33.50
N PRO A 46 22.68 -15.48 -33.28
CA PRO A 46 21.33 -15.12 -32.83
C PRO A 46 20.32 -15.53 -33.91
N TYR A 47 19.08 -15.73 -33.48
CA TYR A 47 17.97 -15.96 -34.40
C TYR A 47 17.74 -14.73 -35.27
N THR A 48 17.90 -14.86 -36.59
CA THR A 48 17.82 -13.75 -37.56
C THR A 48 16.68 -13.90 -38.55
N ASP A 49 15.67 -14.71 -38.26
CA ASP A 49 14.54 -14.86 -39.18
C ASP A 49 13.68 -13.58 -39.17
N ARG A 50 13.63 -12.93 -40.32
CA ARG A 50 12.90 -11.68 -40.53
C ARG A 50 11.38 -11.83 -40.55
N THR A 51 10.86 -13.04 -40.38
CA THR A 51 9.40 -13.28 -40.28
C THR A 51 8.83 -12.99 -38.91
N TYR A 52 9.66 -12.88 -37.87
CA TYR A 52 9.29 -12.39 -36.54
C TYR A 52 9.76 -10.95 -36.38
N PRO A 53 9.02 -10.15 -35.54
CA PRO A 53 9.41 -8.77 -35.27
C PRO A 53 10.85 -8.70 -34.77
N SER A 54 11.49 -7.57 -34.98
CA SER A 54 12.87 -7.26 -34.59
C SER A 54 13.17 -7.38 -33.08
N ASP A 55 12.16 -7.67 -32.29
CA ASP A 55 12.13 -7.64 -30.83
C ASP A 55 12.94 -8.78 -30.17
N TYR A 56 13.35 -9.80 -30.92
CA TYR A 56 14.17 -10.94 -30.45
C TYR A 56 15.60 -10.95 -30.99
N GLN A 57 16.00 -9.86 -31.58
CA GLN A 57 17.36 -9.70 -32.10
C GLN A 57 18.15 -8.81 -31.15
N LEU A 58 19.44 -9.09 -31.01
CA LEU A 58 20.39 -8.16 -30.40
C LEU A 58 20.25 -6.80 -31.08
N ILE A 59 19.65 -5.82 -30.38
CA ILE A 59 19.40 -4.50 -30.96
C ILE A 59 20.63 -3.62 -30.77
N ASP A 60 21.22 -3.60 -29.58
CA ASP A 60 22.41 -2.81 -29.27
C ASP A 60 23.62 -3.64 -28.81
N GLY A 61 23.45 -4.95 -28.62
CA GLY A 61 24.48 -5.86 -28.14
C GLY A 61 24.74 -5.80 -26.65
N LYS A 62 23.77 -5.31 -25.86
CA LYS A 62 23.86 -5.19 -24.42
C LYS A 62 22.70 -5.85 -23.68
N GLU A 63 21.69 -6.32 -24.37
CA GLU A 63 20.44 -6.84 -23.79
C GLU A 63 20.65 -7.97 -22.77
N LEU A 64 21.79 -8.68 -22.83
CA LEU A 64 22.10 -9.74 -21.86
C LEU A 64 22.94 -9.27 -20.68
N THR A 65 23.28 -7.99 -20.61
CA THR A 65 24.12 -7.39 -19.57
C THR A 65 23.68 -5.95 -19.23
N ASP A 66 22.42 -5.61 -19.45
CA ASP A 66 21.89 -4.27 -19.16
C ASP A 66 21.27 -4.13 -17.75
N GLY A 67 21.30 -5.21 -16.97
CA GLY A 67 20.73 -5.26 -15.62
C GLY A 67 19.22 -5.52 -15.60
N VAL A 68 18.59 -5.78 -16.75
CA VAL A 68 17.13 -5.92 -16.86
C VAL A 68 16.71 -7.35 -17.13
N LYS A 69 16.11 -8.00 -16.15
CA LYS A 69 15.48 -9.32 -16.32
C LYS A 69 14.11 -9.19 -16.98
N ALA A 70 13.84 -10.06 -17.95
CA ALA A 70 12.54 -10.11 -18.59
C ALA A 70 11.44 -10.54 -17.61
N SER A 71 10.29 -9.85 -17.68
CA SER A 71 9.12 -10.12 -16.85
C SER A 71 7.88 -10.54 -17.65
N SER A 72 7.96 -10.54 -18.96
CA SER A 72 6.87 -10.92 -19.88
C SER A 72 7.37 -11.76 -21.05
N PRO A 73 6.51 -12.59 -21.69
CA PRO A 73 6.94 -13.53 -22.76
C PRO A 73 7.27 -12.86 -24.10
N TYR A 74 7.05 -11.58 -24.26
CA TYR A 74 7.21 -10.87 -25.55
C TYR A 74 7.94 -9.53 -25.39
N GLY A 75 8.82 -9.43 -24.39
CA GLY A 75 9.65 -8.24 -24.16
C GLY A 75 10.84 -8.15 -25.12
N THR A 76 11.42 -6.95 -25.22
CA THR A 76 12.65 -6.68 -25.97
C THR A 76 13.89 -7.20 -25.27
N GLU A 77 13.75 -7.63 -24.02
CA GLU A 77 14.78 -8.15 -23.13
C GLU A 77 15.21 -9.58 -23.51
N TRP A 78 14.43 -10.28 -24.35
CA TRP A 78 14.71 -11.65 -24.73
C TRP A 78 15.63 -11.76 -25.92
N HIS A 79 16.67 -12.57 -25.77
CA HIS A 79 17.54 -13.03 -26.86
C HIS A 79 17.24 -14.48 -27.24
N GLY A 80 16.80 -14.71 -28.45
CA GLY A 80 16.35 -16.03 -28.92
C GLY A 80 17.45 -16.81 -29.65
N PHE A 81 17.58 -18.10 -29.34
CA PHE A 81 18.40 -19.05 -30.04
C PHE A 81 17.54 -20.09 -30.74
N TYR A 82 17.75 -20.27 -32.05
CA TYR A 82 17.04 -21.28 -32.85
C TYR A 82 17.84 -22.58 -32.92
N LYS A 83 17.28 -23.69 -32.43
CA LYS A 83 17.96 -24.97 -32.27
C LYS A 83 18.71 -25.46 -33.52
N THR A 84 18.13 -25.24 -34.72
CA THR A 84 18.77 -25.67 -35.96
C THR A 84 20.08 -24.95 -36.28
N TYR A 85 20.39 -23.85 -35.59
CA TYR A 85 21.64 -23.12 -35.72
C TYR A 85 22.70 -23.54 -34.71
N ALA A 86 22.40 -24.48 -33.85
CA ALA A 86 23.36 -25.10 -32.94
C ALA A 86 24.21 -26.13 -33.70
N GLU A 87 25.26 -25.68 -34.40
CA GLU A 87 26.10 -26.53 -35.27
C GLU A 87 26.72 -27.70 -34.48
N ASP A 88 27.07 -27.51 -33.21
CA ASP A 88 27.63 -28.51 -32.29
C ASP A 88 26.63 -29.00 -31.23
N GLY A 89 25.33 -28.70 -31.39
CA GLY A 89 24.27 -29.07 -30.45
C GLY A 89 24.12 -28.14 -29.22
N TYR A 90 24.81 -26.99 -29.21
CA TYR A 90 24.74 -25.99 -28.13
C TYR A 90 25.00 -24.58 -28.66
N PHE A 91 24.69 -23.58 -27.80
CA PHE A 91 25.00 -22.17 -28.05
C PHE A 91 25.97 -21.66 -26.98
N TYR A 92 26.72 -20.61 -27.33
CA TYR A 92 27.58 -19.89 -26.40
C TYR A 92 27.16 -18.41 -26.31
N ILE A 93 27.22 -17.91 -25.08
CA ILE A 93 27.31 -16.48 -24.78
C ILE A 93 28.64 -16.30 -24.06
N THR A 94 29.44 -15.35 -24.51
CA THR A 94 30.75 -15.06 -23.93
C THR A 94 30.76 -13.59 -23.52
N VAL A 95 30.90 -13.33 -22.25
CA VAL A 95 30.94 -12.01 -21.63
C VAL A 95 32.38 -11.67 -21.29
N ASP A 96 32.83 -10.49 -21.71
CA ASP A 96 34.13 -9.92 -21.37
C ASP A 96 33.96 -8.92 -20.24
N LEU A 97 34.51 -9.22 -19.05
CA LEU A 97 34.44 -8.37 -17.88
C LEU A 97 35.38 -7.14 -17.99
N GLY A 98 36.13 -7.01 -19.08
CA GLY A 98 37.05 -5.90 -19.34
C GLY A 98 38.37 -5.98 -18.57
N GLU A 99 38.36 -6.47 -17.35
CA GLU A 99 39.53 -6.69 -16.52
C GLU A 99 39.41 -7.98 -15.70
N LYS A 100 40.48 -8.36 -15.02
CA LYS A 100 40.44 -9.52 -14.11
C LYS A 100 39.67 -9.17 -12.86
N VAL A 101 38.50 -9.79 -12.70
CA VAL A 101 37.70 -9.76 -11.48
C VAL A 101 38.08 -10.94 -10.59
N THR A 102 38.24 -10.70 -9.30
CA THR A 102 38.57 -11.73 -8.31
C THR A 102 37.36 -11.99 -7.42
N ASP A 103 37.30 -13.23 -6.93
CA ASP A 103 36.30 -13.64 -5.93
C ASP A 103 34.83 -13.55 -6.39
N ILE A 104 34.57 -13.91 -7.63
CA ILE A 104 33.20 -14.03 -8.17
C ILE A 104 32.47 -15.14 -7.40
N LYS A 105 31.37 -14.82 -6.75
CA LYS A 105 30.62 -15.71 -5.85
C LYS A 105 29.47 -16.43 -6.50
N ARG A 106 28.93 -15.88 -7.60
CA ARG A 106 27.76 -16.44 -8.25
C ARG A 106 27.72 -16.04 -9.72
N LEU A 107 27.23 -16.96 -10.56
CA LEU A 107 26.91 -16.73 -11.96
C LEU A 107 25.45 -17.12 -12.18
N SER A 108 24.70 -16.37 -12.98
CA SER A 108 23.32 -16.70 -13.37
C SER A 108 22.98 -16.25 -14.78
N ILE A 109 21.96 -16.88 -15.33
CA ILE A 109 21.32 -16.47 -16.58
C ILE A 109 19.84 -16.81 -16.54
N GLN A 110 18.99 -15.84 -16.88
CA GLN A 110 17.55 -16.04 -16.94
C GLN A 110 17.14 -16.71 -18.24
N CYS A 111 16.20 -17.67 -18.17
CA CYS A 111 15.65 -18.37 -19.31
C CYS A 111 14.13 -18.30 -19.34
N GLU A 112 13.53 -18.29 -20.54
CA GLU A 112 12.08 -18.37 -20.70
C GLU A 112 11.58 -19.82 -20.59
N GLY A 113 10.49 -20.00 -19.85
CA GLY A 113 9.80 -21.28 -19.65
C GLY A 113 9.08 -21.78 -20.91
N PRO A 114 8.53 -23.00 -20.87
CA PRO A 114 7.95 -23.62 -22.06
C PRO A 114 6.67 -22.92 -22.53
N GLY A 115 6.62 -22.61 -23.82
CA GLY A 115 5.46 -22.03 -24.48
C GLY A 115 5.74 -21.67 -25.93
N SER A 116 4.77 -21.75 -26.82
CA SER A 116 4.86 -21.28 -28.24
C SER A 116 6.09 -21.77 -29.02
N GLY A 117 6.58 -22.97 -28.73
CA GLY A 117 7.79 -23.52 -29.37
C GLY A 117 9.11 -23.16 -28.66
N ILE A 118 9.02 -22.48 -27.51
CA ILE A 118 10.14 -22.15 -26.62
C ILE A 118 10.25 -23.23 -25.54
N ASN A 119 11.44 -23.65 -25.20
CA ASN A 119 11.70 -24.54 -24.07
C ASN A 119 12.89 -24.06 -23.25
N LEU A 120 12.82 -24.41 -21.96
CA LEU A 120 13.99 -24.29 -21.09
C LEU A 120 15.14 -25.13 -21.66
N PRO A 121 16.40 -24.68 -21.50
CA PRO A 121 17.57 -25.49 -21.89
C PRO A 121 17.61 -26.81 -21.09
N ALA A 122 18.12 -27.87 -21.73
CA ALA A 122 18.40 -29.12 -21.05
C ALA A 122 19.56 -28.96 -20.05
N GLU A 123 20.50 -28.09 -20.36
CA GLU A 123 21.66 -27.81 -19.51
C GLU A 123 22.19 -26.39 -19.79
N VAL A 124 22.60 -25.73 -18.73
CA VAL A 124 23.41 -24.51 -18.75
C VAL A 124 24.70 -24.78 -18.01
N GLU A 125 25.85 -24.58 -18.67
CA GLU A 125 27.17 -24.80 -18.10
C GLU A 125 27.99 -23.53 -18.20
N PHE A 126 28.66 -23.16 -17.14
CA PHE A 126 29.50 -21.97 -17.05
C PHE A 126 30.98 -22.32 -17.18
N PHE A 127 31.68 -21.49 -17.93
CA PHE A 127 33.14 -21.54 -18.11
C PHE A 127 33.73 -20.19 -17.76
N ALA A 128 34.93 -20.19 -17.20
CA ALA A 128 35.62 -18.95 -16.88
C ALA A 128 37.13 -19.08 -17.16
N GLY A 129 37.77 -17.94 -17.38
CA GLY A 129 39.21 -17.89 -17.65
C GLY A 129 39.73 -16.44 -17.71
N GLU A 130 41.06 -16.30 -17.84
CA GLU A 130 41.70 -15.00 -18.05
C GLU A 130 41.49 -14.45 -19.48
N ASN A 131 41.20 -15.33 -20.42
CA ASN A 131 40.89 -15.00 -21.82
C ASN A 131 40.12 -16.17 -22.46
N ILE A 132 39.68 -15.98 -23.69
CA ILE A 132 38.86 -16.95 -24.42
C ILE A 132 39.53 -18.31 -24.67
N ASP A 133 40.87 -18.34 -24.74
CA ASP A 133 41.66 -19.56 -24.99
C ASP A 133 41.93 -20.36 -23.70
N SER A 134 41.70 -19.75 -22.52
CA SER A 134 41.96 -20.35 -21.20
C SER A 134 40.71 -20.74 -20.45
N LEU A 135 39.53 -20.75 -21.10
CA LEU A 135 38.25 -21.07 -20.47
C LEU A 135 38.22 -22.53 -20.01
N VAL A 136 37.87 -22.72 -18.74
CA VAL A 136 37.64 -24.04 -18.12
C VAL A 136 36.22 -24.10 -17.56
N SER A 137 35.58 -25.25 -17.54
CA SER A 137 34.27 -25.43 -16.91
C SER A 137 34.38 -25.19 -15.41
N VAL A 138 33.52 -24.32 -14.89
CA VAL A 138 33.41 -24.02 -13.46
C VAL A 138 32.19 -24.67 -12.82
N GLY A 139 31.25 -25.15 -13.63
CA GLY A 139 30.09 -25.89 -13.15
C GLY A 139 28.82 -25.69 -13.97
N LYS A 140 27.77 -26.39 -13.57
CA LYS A 140 26.44 -26.32 -14.19
C LYS A 140 25.49 -25.52 -13.34
N GLY A 141 24.69 -24.68 -14.00
CA GLY A 141 23.64 -23.91 -13.36
C GLY A 141 22.49 -24.80 -12.87
N THR A 142 22.01 -24.50 -11.69
CA THR A 142 20.80 -25.09 -11.12
C THR A 142 19.63 -24.15 -11.35
N LYS A 143 18.51 -24.72 -11.80
CA LYS A 143 17.28 -23.95 -12.01
C LYS A 143 16.70 -23.47 -10.68
N GLU A 144 16.40 -22.19 -10.58
CA GLU A 144 15.80 -21.56 -9.41
C GLU A 144 14.84 -20.41 -9.75
N GLY A 145 14.16 -19.85 -8.76
CA GLY A 145 13.30 -18.67 -8.90
C GLY A 145 11.95 -18.99 -9.55
N ASN A 146 11.48 -18.08 -10.39
CA ASN A 146 10.17 -18.14 -11.02
C ASN A 146 10.07 -19.36 -11.96
N ALA A 147 8.95 -20.06 -11.96
CA ALA A 147 8.76 -21.25 -12.81
C ALA A 147 8.67 -20.90 -14.30
N THR A 148 8.15 -19.71 -14.63
CA THR A 148 7.97 -19.23 -16.02
C THR A 148 9.24 -18.61 -16.58
N TYR A 149 9.99 -17.87 -15.75
CA TYR A 149 11.24 -17.20 -16.11
C TYR A 149 12.34 -17.55 -15.11
N PRO A 150 12.78 -18.83 -15.04
CA PRO A 150 13.76 -19.24 -14.05
C PRO A 150 15.15 -18.73 -14.38
N ASP A 151 15.94 -18.52 -13.33
CA ASP A 151 17.38 -18.42 -13.44
C ASP A 151 18.03 -19.80 -13.43
N TYR A 152 19.09 -19.95 -14.21
CA TYR A 152 20.04 -21.04 -14.06
C TYR A 152 21.29 -20.46 -13.38
N ALA A 153 21.46 -20.78 -12.12
CA ALA A 153 22.46 -20.18 -11.27
C ALA A 153 23.50 -21.18 -10.76
N LEU A 154 24.72 -20.70 -10.58
CA LEU A 154 25.84 -21.44 -10.00
C LEU A 154 26.45 -20.62 -8.87
N ASP A 155 26.31 -21.09 -7.63
CA ASP A 155 27.02 -20.52 -6.49
C ASP A 155 28.46 -21.04 -6.43
N ILE A 156 29.41 -20.15 -6.12
CA ILE A 156 30.86 -20.40 -6.08
C ILE A 156 31.40 -19.91 -4.73
N PRO A 157 31.15 -20.67 -3.64
CA PRO A 157 31.51 -20.21 -2.28
C PRO A 157 32.98 -19.87 -2.09
N ASP A 158 33.86 -20.63 -2.72
CA ASP A 158 35.32 -20.42 -2.64
C ASP A 158 35.81 -19.24 -3.51
N GLY A 159 34.90 -18.64 -4.28
CA GLY A 159 35.21 -17.58 -5.22
C GLY A 159 35.89 -18.05 -6.51
N LEU A 160 35.79 -17.24 -7.54
CA LEU A 160 36.35 -17.49 -8.88
C LEU A 160 37.03 -16.22 -9.39
N ASP A 161 38.24 -16.38 -9.94
CA ASP A 161 38.93 -15.29 -10.64
C ASP A 161 38.78 -15.44 -12.15
N ALA A 162 38.28 -14.43 -12.86
CA ALA A 162 38.10 -14.44 -14.29
C ALA A 162 38.15 -13.05 -14.92
N SER A 163 38.51 -12.97 -16.21
CA SER A 163 38.27 -11.80 -17.05
C SER A 163 37.22 -12.10 -18.14
N VAL A 164 37.02 -13.37 -18.45
CA VAL A 164 36.04 -13.82 -19.43
C VAL A 164 35.20 -14.95 -18.87
N ILE A 165 33.88 -14.83 -19.02
CA ILE A 165 32.93 -15.87 -18.65
C ILE A 165 32.16 -16.32 -19.90
N ARG A 166 31.97 -17.61 -20.04
CA ARG A 166 31.18 -18.18 -21.11
C ARG A 166 30.07 -19.04 -20.57
N VAL A 167 28.86 -18.83 -21.07
CA VAL A 167 27.70 -19.67 -20.81
C VAL A 167 27.50 -20.58 -22.04
N LYS A 168 27.45 -21.88 -21.78
CA LYS A 168 27.07 -22.89 -22.75
C LYS A 168 25.64 -23.33 -22.49
N ILE A 169 24.81 -23.19 -23.50
CA ILE A 169 23.38 -23.50 -23.44
C ILE A 169 23.11 -24.68 -24.34
N THR A 170 22.66 -25.79 -23.76
CA THR A 170 22.30 -27.01 -24.52
C THR A 170 20.79 -27.10 -24.62
N PRO A 171 20.17 -26.97 -25.80
CA PRO A 171 18.73 -27.16 -25.98
C PRO A 171 18.27 -28.57 -25.66
N VAL A 172 17.00 -28.74 -25.30
CA VAL A 172 16.38 -30.07 -25.18
C VAL A 172 16.34 -30.78 -26.55
N ASP A 173 16.44 -32.11 -26.52
CA ASP A 173 16.40 -32.93 -27.74
C ASP A 173 14.98 -33.36 -28.11
N ASP A 174 14.14 -32.38 -28.42
CA ASP A 174 12.77 -32.57 -28.89
C ASP A 174 12.47 -31.73 -30.14
N THR A 175 11.20 -31.62 -30.52
CA THR A 175 10.74 -30.81 -31.65
C THR A 175 10.67 -29.33 -31.38
N SER A 176 10.99 -28.88 -30.18
CA SER A 176 10.96 -27.46 -29.82
C SER A 176 12.13 -26.73 -30.48
N VAL A 177 11.86 -25.50 -30.85
CA VAL A 177 12.68 -24.80 -31.82
C VAL A 177 13.53 -23.71 -31.21
N PHE A 178 13.13 -23.16 -30.02
CA PHE A 178 13.78 -22.00 -29.43
C PHE A 178 14.20 -22.22 -27.98
N VAL A 179 15.32 -21.58 -27.62
CA VAL A 179 15.69 -21.23 -26.25
C VAL A 179 15.80 -19.71 -26.20
N PHE A 180 15.15 -19.08 -25.25
CA PHE A 180 15.26 -17.66 -25.00
C PHE A 180 15.95 -17.41 -23.65
N VAL A 181 16.84 -16.42 -23.65
CA VAL A 181 17.55 -15.93 -22.45
C VAL A 181 17.43 -14.42 -22.40
N SER A 182 17.45 -13.83 -21.20
CA SER A 182 17.44 -12.39 -21.06
C SER A 182 18.73 -11.91 -20.40
N GLU A 183 18.86 -11.94 -19.10
CA GLU A 183 19.95 -11.31 -18.38
C GLU A 183 21.00 -12.34 -17.93
N PHE A 184 22.28 -12.05 -18.17
CA PHE A 184 23.42 -12.72 -17.59
C PHE A 184 23.99 -11.89 -16.44
N GLU A 185 24.22 -12.51 -15.30
CA GLU A 185 24.75 -11.84 -14.10
C GLU A 185 25.98 -12.56 -13.56
N ALA A 186 26.93 -11.79 -13.10
CA ALA A 186 28.10 -12.27 -12.34
C ALA A 186 28.24 -11.43 -11.08
N PHE A 187 28.30 -12.08 -9.92
CA PHE A 187 28.22 -11.38 -8.65
C PHE A 187 29.50 -11.53 -7.83
N VAL A 188 29.92 -10.41 -7.23
CA VAL A 188 30.95 -10.35 -6.19
C VAL A 188 30.35 -9.86 -4.89
N GLU A 189 30.97 -10.16 -3.76
CA GLU A 189 30.62 -9.47 -2.51
C GLU A 189 31.01 -7.99 -2.62
N GLY A 190 30.08 -7.14 -2.27
CA GLY A 190 30.25 -5.69 -2.34
C GLY A 190 29.30 -4.98 -1.39
N THR A 191 29.32 -3.66 -1.46
CA THR A 191 28.44 -2.83 -0.66
C THR A 191 27.62 -1.91 -1.55
N VAL A 192 26.35 -1.75 -1.22
CA VAL A 192 25.46 -0.79 -1.87
C VAL A 192 24.99 0.21 -0.82
N GLU A 193 25.00 1.49 -1.16
CA GLU A 193 24.37 2.53 -0.35
C GLU A 193 22.88 2.58 -0.68
N ILE A 194 22.05 2.35 0.34
CA ILE A 194 20.59 2.37 0.23
C ILE A 194 20.08 3.50 1.12
N GLU A 195 19.33 4.44 0.54
CA GLU A 195 18.65 5.48 1.31
C GLU A 195 17.28 4.93 1.75
N PRO A 196 16.99 4.90 3.08
CA PRO A 196 15.65 4.54 3.54
C PRO A 196 14.61 5.54 3.00
N THR A 197 13.52 5.01 2.49
CA THR A 197 12.38 5.80 2.01
C THR A 197 11.38 6.05 3.13
N GLN A 198 10.38 6.92 2.91
CA GLN A 198 9.29 7.13 3.87
C GLN A 198 8.55 5.83 4.22
N LYS A 199 8.53 4.86 3.34
CA LYS A 199 7.95 3.52 3.52
C LYS A 199 8.67 2.69 4.58
N ASP A 200 9.96 2.94 4.74
CA ASP A 200 10.82 2.21 5.67
C ASP A 200 10.77 2.78 7.09
N MET A 201 10.18 3.97 7.29
CA MET A 201 10.05 4.65 8.57
C MET A 201 8.93 4.04 9.44
N LEU A 202 8.81 4.50 10.68
CA LEU A 202 7.68 4.16 11.55
C LEU A 202 6.37 4.66 10.93
N ASN A 203 5.43 3.75 10.70
CA ASN A 203 4.16 4.07 10.06
C ASN A 203 3.01 3.95 11.06
N PHE A 204 2.64 5.08 11.65
CA PHE A 204 1.52 5.17 12.60
C PHE A 204 0.18 5.18 11.86
N LEU A 205 -0.81 4.53 12.46
CA LEU A 205 -2.15 4.49 11.89
C LEU A 205 -2.77 5.90 11.85
N TYR A 206 -3.26 6.29 10.70
CA TYR A 206 -3.81 7.63 10.45
C TYR A 206 -4.89 8.07 11.46
N ASN A 207 -5.72 7.12 11.92
CA ASN A 207 -6.80 7.39 12.88
C ASN A 207 -6.41 7.13 14.35
N ALA A 208 -5.18 6.74 14.60
CA ALA A 208 -4.70 6.64 15.98
C ALA A 208 -4.68 8.06 16.62
N PRO A 209 -5.20 8.22 17.82
CA PRO A 209 -5.26 9.52 18.49
C PRO A 209 -3.89 9.91 19.04
N LEU A 210 -2.94 10.12 18.14
CA LEU A 210 -1.55 10.37 18.47
C LEU A 210 -1.13 11.81 18.15
N ASN A 211 -0.20 12.31 18.93
CA ASN A 211 0.58 13.50 18.62
C ASN A 211 2.07 13.15 18.71
N ILE A 212 2.76 13.26 17.60
CA ILE A 212 4.21 13.01 17.51
C ILE A 212 4.89 14.37 17.37
N THR A 213 5.82 14.65 18.28
CA THR A 213 6.54 15.93 18.28
C THR A 213 7.82 15.86 17.44
N GLU A 214 8.35 17.01 17.05
CA GLU A 214 9.62 17.11 16.32
C GLU A 214 10.80 16.52 17.10
N ASP A 215 10.71 16.51 18.45
CA ASP A 215 11.72 15.89 19.33
C ASP A 215 11.55 14.37 19.46
N GLY A 216 10.64 13.75 18.72
CA GLY A 216 10.44 12.30 18.69
C GLY A 216 9.67 11.74 19.89
N PHE A 217 8.86 12.54 20.60
CA PHE A 217 7.93 12.03 21.59
C PHE A 217 6.58 11.69 20.96
N VAL A 218 6.00 10.54 21.36
CA VAL A 218 4.65 10.14 20.96
C VAL A 218 3.72 10.18 22.15
N TYR A 219 2.65 10.97 22.01
CA TYR A 219 1.56 11.14 22.97
C TYR A 219 0.29 10.48 22.41
N GLY A 220 -0.63 10.09 23.29
CA GLY A 220 -1.93 9.55 22.92
C GLY A 220 -2.02 8.03 22.94
N ILE A 221 -0.90 7.32 23.08
CA ILE A 221 -0.93 5.89 23.40
C ILE A 221 -1.58 5.73 24.79
N GLU A 222 -2.61 4.90 24.86
CA GLU A 222 -3.36 4.70 26.10
C GLU A 222 -2.52 3.93 27.13
N PRO A 223 -2.46 4.37 28.39
CA PRO A 223 -1.91 3.57 29.47
C PRO A 223 -2.61 2.22 29.57
N GLY A 224 -1.83 1.16 29.74
CA GLY A 224 -2.29 -0.23 29.67
C GLY A 224 -2.09 -0.89 28.31
N THR A 225 -1.72 -0.15 27.26
CA THR A 225 -1.29 -0.72 25.98
C THR A 225 -0.07 -1.61 26.22
N THR A 226 -0.07 -2.78 25.61
CA THR A 226 1.05 -3.74 25.68
C THR A 226 1.78 -3.79 24.34
N VAL A 227 2.95 -4.40 24.32
CA VAL A 227 3.69 -4.63 23.07
C VAL A 227 2.81 -5.40 22.07
N GLU A 228 2.00 -6.36 22.55
CA GLU A 228 1.12 -7.17 21.72
C GLU A 228 -0.06 -6.39 21.15
N THR A 229 -0.51 -5.31 21.83
CA THR A 229 -1.62 -4.46 21.37
C THR A 229 -1.14 -3.18 20.69
N LEU A 230 0.16 -3.01 20.50
CA LEU A 230 0.73 -1.83 19.84
C LEU A 230 0.26 -1.68 18.38
N ALA A 231 -0.17 -2.77 17.75
CA ALA A 231 -0.79 -2.76 16.42
C ALA A 231 -2.06 -1.89 16.31
N GLU A 232 -2.68 -1.50 17.44
CA GLU A 232 -3.78 -0.53 17.43
C GLU A 232 -3.34 0.91 17.06
N TYR A 233 -2.03 1.18 17.06
CA TYR A 233 -1.46 2.52 16.86
C TYR A 233 -0.47 2.59 15.70
N ILE A 234 0.17 1.47 15.34
CA ILE A 234 1.25 1.45 14.35
C ILE A 234 1.19 0.17 13.51
N ASN A 235 1.55 0.27 12.23
CA ASN A 235 1.76 -0.90 11.38
C ASN A 235 3.01 -1.64 11.84
N LEU A 236 2.83 -2.76 12.53
CA LEU A 236 3.92 -3.60 13.01
C LEU A 236 4.58 -4.35 11.85
N SER A 237 5.90 -4.44 11.91
CA SER A 237 6.71 -5.29 11.03
C SER A 237 7.86 -5.90 11.83
N ASP A 238 8.49 -6.94 11.32
CA ASP A 238 9.59 -7.64 11.99
C ASP A 238 10.78 -6.73 12.36
N ASN A 239 10.87 -5.57 11.71
CA ASN A 239 11.93 -4.59 11.93
C ASN A 239 11.57 -3.53 12.98
N ILE A 240 10.43 -3.65 13.67
CA ILE A 240 10.05 -2.75 14.76
C ILE A 240 10.38 -3.43 16.08
N VAL A 241 11.16 -2.72 16.90
CA VAL A 241 11.61 -3.19 18.20
C VAL A 241 11.15 -2.20 19.27
N VAL A 242 10.51 -2.72 20.31
CA VAL A 242 10.22 -1.92 21.52
C VAL A 242 11.36 -2.11 22.51
N LYS A 243 11.87 -1.01 23.06
CA LYS A 243 12.87 -1.02 24.11
C LYS A 243 12.37 -0.29 25.35
N ASP A 244 12.77 -0.76 26.52
CA ASP A 244 12.53 -0.02 27.75
C ASP A 244 13.42 1.26 27.83
N LYS A 245 13.16 2.12 28.81
CA LYS A 245 13.92 3.36 29.01
C LYS A 245 15.44 3.12 29.26
N ASP A 246 15.83 1.90 29.62
CA ASP A 246 17.21 1.50 29.89
C ASP A 246 17.86 0.86 28.65
N GLY A 247 17.11 0.74 27.54
CA GLY A 247 17.58 0.23 26.24
C GLY A 247 17.44 -1.28 26.06
N ASN A 248 16.82 -2.01 26.99
CA ASN A 248 16.61 -3.45 26.85
C ASN A 248 15.40 -3.73 25.96
N VAL A 249 15.50 -4.75 25.12
CA VAL A 249 14.38 -5.17 24.24
C VAL A 249 13.22 -5.69 25.07
N LYS A 250 12.04 -5.15 24.80
CA LYS A 250 10.77 -5.51 25.42
C LYS A 250 9.91 -6.25 24.42
N THR A 251 9.79 -7.57 24.59
CA THR A 251 9.04 -8.45 23.66
C THR A 251 7.59 -8.69 24.09
N SER A 252 7.23 -8.28 25.30
CA SER A 252 5.88 -8.47 25.86
C SER A 252 5.62 -7.52 27.03
N GLY A 253 4.37 -7.42 27.42
CA GLY A 253 3.95 -6.62 28.57
C GLY A 253 3.63 -5.17 28.23
N LYS A 254 3.31 -4.39 29.26
CA LYS A 254 2.83 -3.02 29.09
C LYS A 254 3.93 -2.07 28.65
N LEU A 255 3.54 -1.10 27.84
CA LEU A 255 4.36 0.08 27.59
C LEU A 255 4.45 0.92 28.86
N GLU A 256 5.60 1.51 29.08
CA GLU A 256 5.92 2.37 30.22
C GLU A 256 6.47 3.72 29.74
N MET A 257 6.52 4.69 30.65
CA MET A 257 7.09 6.00 30.34
C MET A 257 8.53 5.88 29.83
N TYR A 258 8.78 6.54 28.70
CA TYR A 258 10.06 6.57 28.01
C TYR A 258 10.48 5.24 27.36
N ASP A 259 9.57 4.27 27.24
CA ASP A 259 9.80 3.17 26.31
C ASP A 259 9.98 3.75 24.90
N LYS A 260 10.82 3.11 24.10
CA LYS A 260 11.08 3.52 22.71
C LYS A 260 10.49 2.51 21.74
N ILE A 261 9.91 3.03 20.68
CA ILE A 261 9.51 2.25 19.50
C ILE A 261 10.52 2.61 18.42
N GLU A 262 11.31 1.64 18.00
CA GLU A 262 12.42 1.82 17.07
C GLU A 262 12.18 1.02 15.80
N LYS A 263 12.49 1.62 14.65
CA LYS A 263 12.45 0.98 13.35
C LYS A 263 13.87 0.76 12.84
N TYR A 264 14.12 -0.47 12.39
CA TYR A 264 15.41 -0.87 11.84
C TYR A 264 15.28 -1.18 10.35
N PHE A 265 16.31 -0.85 9.57
CA PHE A 265 16.42 -1.14 8.16
C PHE A 265 17.81 -1.71 7.92
N TYR A 266 17.90 -2.94 7.41
CA TYR A 266 19.17 -3.69 7.31
C TYR A 266 20.00 -3.73 8.60
N GLY A 267 19.34 -3.75 9.75
CA GLY A 267 19.99 -3.79 11.06
C GLY A 267 20.40 -2.43 11.66
N GLU A 268 20.27 -1.36 10.89
CA GLU A 268 20.56 0.01 11.35
C GLU A 268 19.27 0.70 11.82
N LEU A 269 19.39 1.48 12.89
CA LEU A 269 18.28 2.28 13.42
C LEU A 269 18.02 3.47 12.48
N ILE A 270 16.82 3.53 11.91
CA ILE A 270 16.44 4.60 10.96
C ILE A 270 15.38 5.55 11.51
N ASP A 271 14.56 5.09 12.47
CA ASP A 271 13.50 5.90 13.05
C ASP A 271 13.21 5.47 14.48
N SER A 272 12.82 6.41 15.34
CA SER A 272 12.55 6.14 16.75
C SER A 272 11.62 7.17 17.36
N VAL A 273 10.66 6.70 18.15
CA VAL A 273 9.87 7.59 19.01
C VAL A 273 9.91 7.12 20.46
N THR A 274 9.75 8.08 21.36
CA THR A 274 9.71 7.87 22.81
C THR A 274 8.27 7.98 23.33
N VAL A 275 7.80 6.96 24.00
CA VAL A 275 6.41 6.87 24.49
C VAL A 275 6.21 7.75 25.71
N ILE A 276 5.17 8.60 25.67
CA ILE A 276 4.70 9.40 26.81
C ILE A 276 3.30 8.96 27.19
N LEU A 277 3.18 8.30 28.33
CA LEU A 277 1.90 7.84 28.88
C LEU A 277 1.30 8.91 29.79
N GLN A 278 0.46 9.75 29.20
CA GLN A 278 -0.15 10.86 29.95
C GLN A 278 -1.17 10.38 30.98
N GLY A 279 -1.02 10.85 32.21
CA GLY A 279 -1.84 10.51 33.36
C GLY A 279 -1.24 9.45 34.28
N ASP A 280 -0.20 8.76 33.89
CA ASP A 280 0.53 7.75 34.66
C ASP A 280 1.64 8.42 35.50
N PHE A 281 1.29 8.87 36.69
CA PHE A 281 2.21 9.62 37.56
C PHE A 281 3.24 8.75 38.26
N ASP A 282 2.90 7.51 38.57
CA ASP A 282 3.78 6.55 39.25
C ASP A 282 4.56 5.62 38.31
N PHE A 283 4.35 5.80 36.98
CA PHE A 283 5.06 5.10 35.90
C PHE A 283 4.86 3.59 35.88
N ASN A 284 3.69 3.12 36.33
CA ASN A 284 3.36 1.69 36.34
C ASN A 284 2.66 1.20 35.05
N GLY A 285 2.56 2.03 34.02
CA GLY A 285 1.92 1.76 32.75
C GLY A 285 0.39 1.75 32.80
N ASN A 286 -0.23 2.32 33.85
CA ASN A 286 -1.68 2.43 33.97
C ASN A 286 -2.08 3.81 34.53
N ILE A 287 -3.34 4.18 34.33
CA ILE A 287 -3.94 5.31 35.04
C ILE A 287 -4.93 4.77 36.07
N SER A 288 -4.75 5.17 37.32
CA SER A 288 -5.52 4.72 38.45
C SER A 288 -5.98 5.87 39.35
N GLN A 289 -6.76 5.55 40.39
CA GLN A 289 -7.13 6.50 41.41
C GLN A 289 -5.92 7.03 42.19
N LEU A 290 -4.83 6.23 42.24
CA LEU A 290 -3.60 6.62 42.92
C LEU A 290 -2.90 7.76 42.18
N ASP A 291 -2.81 7.69 40.88
CA ASP A 291 -2.23 8.74 40.03
C ASP A 291 -2.98 10.05 40.18
N TYR A 292 -4.32 10.01 40.12
CA TYR A 292 -5.14 11.19 40.37
C TYR A 292 -4.87 11.81 41.74
N LEU A 293 -4.76 11.00 42.81
CA LEU A 293 -4.49 11.48 44.14
C LEU A 293 -3.09 12.08 44.29
N GLN A 294 -2.09 11.49 43.66
CA GLN A 294 -0.72 11.98 43.65
C GLN A 294 -0.60 13.30 42.89
N VAL A 295 -1.20 13.41 41.72
CA VAL A 295 -1.26 14.66 40.94
C VAL A 295 -1.99 15.76 41.68
N LYS A 296 -3.09 15.44 42.32
CA LYS A 296 -3.83 16.40 43.18
C LYS A 296 -3.01 16.88 44.37
N ARG A 297 -2.25 16.01 45.02
CA ARG A 297 -1.33 16.39 46.10
C ARG A 297 -0.20 17.29 45.58
N ALA A 298 0.40 16.94 44.44
CA ALA A 298 1.46 17.73 43.82
C ALA A 298 0.95 19.15 43.48
N LEU A 299 -0.25 19.27 42.91
CA LEU A 299 -0.90 20.57 42.65
C LEU A 299 -1.10 21.43 43.90
N LEU A 300 -1.41 20.79 45.04
CA LEU A 300 -1.74 21.51 46.28
C LEU A 300 -0.50 21.80 47.16
N SER A 301 0.63 21.14 46.92
CA SER A 301 1.79 21.19 47.81
C SER A 301 3.00 21.91 47.20
N ASP A 302 2.88 22.53 46.05
CA ASP A 302 4.01 23.17 45.33
C ASP A 302 5.22 22.25 45.17
N THR A 303 4.95 20.97 44.97
CA THR A 303 5.98 19.93 44.81
C THR A 303 6.75 20.12 43.51
N GLN A 304 8.08 20.12 43.58
CA GLN A 304 8.90 20.10 42.39
C GLN A 304 8.77 18.74 41.70
N LEU A 305 8.29 18.74 40.45
CA LEU A 305 8.18 17.54 39.60
C LEU A 305 9.49 17.24 38.92
N THR A 306 9.80 15.96 38.73
CA THR A 306 10.80 15.51 37.77
C THR A 306 10.32 15.79 36.36
N ASP A 307 11.21 15.81 35.37
CA ASP A 307 10.82 16.05 33.99
C ASP A 307 9.89 14.94 33.48
N MET A 308 10.15 13.68 33.78
CA MET A 308 9.26 12.56 33.48
C MET A 308 7.85 12.73 34.09
N GLN A 309 7.75 13.27 35.32
CA GLN A 309 6.45 13.57 35.92
C GLN A 309 5.74 14.73 35.22
N LYS A 310 6.49 15.75 34.75
CA LYS A 310 5.90 16.84 33.97
C LYS A 310 5.33 16.31 32.65
N ASP A 311 6.09 15.51 31.92
CA ASP A 311 5.65 14.91 30.66
C ASP A 311 4.39 14.06 30.85
N ALA A 312 4.31 13.31 31.97
CA ALA A 312 3.15 12.50 32.29
C ALA A 312 1.90 13.32 32.64
N VAL A 313 2.03 14.45 33.33
CA VAL A 313 0.86 15.08 33.97
C VAL A 313 0.62 16.56 33.66
N CYS A 314 1.58 17.28 33.08
CA CYS A 314 1.38 18.66 32.66
C CYS A 314 0.73 18.72 31.26
N ILE A 315 -0.46 18.13 31.12
CA ILE A 315 -1.14 17.85 29.86
C ILE A 315 -1.70 19.12 29.19
N ALA A 316 -2.03 20.14 29.99
CA ALA A 316 -2.69 21.36 29.50
C ALA A 316 -1.72 22.36 28.88
N ASN A 317 -0.50 22.48 29.42
CA ASN A 317 0.48 23.50 29.01
C ASN A 317 1.94 23.01 28.94
N GLY A 318 2.20 21.74 29.30
CA GLY A 318 3.54 21.15 29.28
C GLY A 318 4.52 21.62 30.37
N GLU A 319 4.18 22.65 31.14
CA GLU A 319 5.13 23.30 32.07
C GLU A 319 4.83 22.99 33.54
N SER A 320 3.58 23.04 33.94
CA SER A 320 3.15 22.88 35.33
C SER A 320 1.78 22.23 35.44
N ILE A 321 1.55 21.54 36.56
CA ILE A 321 0.22 20.93 36.84
C ILE A 321 -0.81 22.04 36.99
N THR A 322 -1.96 21.84 36.38
CA THR A 322 -3.14 22.71 36.49
C THR A 322 -4.36 21.94 37.02
N GLN A 323 -5.41 22.66 37.39
CA GLN A 323 -6.69 22.04 37.71
C GLN A 323 -7.31 21.28 36.55
N ILE A 324 -6.98 21.70 35.30
CA ILE A 324 -7.44 21.04 34.08
C ILE A 324 -6.81 19.66 33.95
N ASP A 325 -5.53 19.51 34.28
CA ASP A 325 -4.82 18.23 34.23
C ASP A 325 -5.41 17.24 35.24
N CYS A 326 -5.62 17.71 36.48
CA CYS A 326 -6.31 16.91 37.49
C CYS A 326 -7.71 16.48 37.05
N LEU A 327 -8.46 17.36 36.37
CA LEU A 327 -9.79 17.04 35.85
C LEU A 327 -9.72 15.99 34.71
N ARG A 328 -8.79 16.12 33.80
CA ARG A 328 -8.58 15.16 32.69
C ARG A 328 -8.25 13.76 33.23
N ILE A 329 -7.27 13.66 34.11
CA ILE A 329 -6.89 12.39 34.74
C ILE A 329 -8.07 11.79 35.53
N LYS A 330 -8.80 12.61 36.29
CA LYS A 330 -10.00 12.13 36.98
C LYS A 330 -11.06 11.58 36.03
N ARG A 331 -11.31 12.25 34.91
CA ARG A 331 -12.31 11.81 33.91
C ARG A 331 -11.93 10.48 33.30
N GLN A 332 -10.65 10.25 33.01
CA GLN A 332 -10.16 8.96 32.52
C GLN A 332 -10.29 7.87 33.59
N VAL A 333 -9.88 8.13 34.83
CA VAL A 333 -10.00 7.17 35.93
C VAL A 333 -11.45 6.70 36.16
N VAL A 334 -12.42 7.58 35.99
CA VAL A 334 -13.85 7.24 36.14
C VAL A 334 -14.50 6.80 34.80
N GLY A 335 -13.76 6.66 33.73
CA GLY A 335 -14.24 6.17 32.43
C GLY A 335 -15.16 7.13 31.66
N VAL A 336 -15.09 8.45 31.95
CA VAL A 336 -15.94 9.47 31.29
C VAL A 336 -15.34 9.98 30.01
N ALA A 337 -14.00 10.10 29.93
CA ALA A 337 -13.28 10.52 28.75
C ALA A 337 -11.82 10.06 28.83
N LYS A 338 -11.21 9.78 27.70
CA LYS A 338 -9.78 9.46 27.62
C LYS A 338 -8.94 10.72 27.43
N ILE A 339 -7.72 10.72 27.93
CA ILE A 339 -6.76 11.81 27.70
C ILE A 339 -6.39 11.88 26.22
N SER A 340 -6.22 10.73 25.58
CA SER A 340 -5.94 10.62 24.13
C SER A 340 -7.02 11.26 23.24
N ASP A 341 -8.26 11.42 23.74
CA ASP A 341 -9.33 12.08 22.98
C ASP A 341 -8.97 13.52 22.57
N MET A 342 -8.01 14.15 23.26
CA MET A 342 -7.52 15.49 22.88
C MET A 342 -6.68 15.51 21.59
N TYR A 343 -6.12 14.37 21.20
CA TYR A 343 -5.33 14.21 19.98
C TYR A 343 -6.16 13.68 18.81
N LYS A 344 -7.38 13.24 19.09
CA LYS A 344 -8.33 13.00 18.01
C LYS A 344 -8.65 14.33 17.36
N ASP A 345 -8.57 14.35 16.04
CA ASP A 345 -9.17 15.45 15.32
C ASP A 345 -10.61 15.62 15.83
N PRO A 346 -11.00 16.83 16.23
CA PRO A 346 -12.37 17.04 16.68
C PRO A 346 -13.26 16.59 15.54
N ILE A 347 -14.04 15.51 15.74
CA ILE A 347 -15.01 15.05 14.76
C ILE A 347 -15.85 16.28 14.40
N LYS A 348 -15.58 16.87 13.24
CA LYS A 348 -16.36 18.00 12.76
C LYS A 348 -17.81 17.53 12.70
N GLN A 349 -18.65 18.12 13.57
CA GLN A 349 -20.06 17.80 13.57
C GLN A 349 -20.75 18.64 12.50
N TYR A 350 -21.40 17.98 11.57
CA TYR A 350 -22.17 18.63 10.53
C TYR A 350 -23.65 18.41 10.78
N ASP A 351 -24.45 19.47 10.62
CA ASP A 351 -25.90 19.33 10.58
C ASP A 351 -26.29 18.66 9.26
N MET A 352 -26.84 17.47 9.36
CA MET A 352 -27.24 16.66 8.20
C MET A 352 -28.68 16.17 8.36
N THR A 353 -29.30 15.87 7.26
CA THR A 353 -30.63 15.25 7.20
C THR A 353 -30.56 13.96 6.41
N LEU A 354 -30.80 12.84 7.06
CA LEU A 354 -30.96 11.54 6.39
C LEU A 354 -32.42 11.35 6.04
N THR A 355 -32.72 11.14 4.78
CA THR A 355 -34.07 10.90 4.25
C THR A 355 -34.12 9.54 3.56
N ARG A 356 -35.07 8.69 3.94
CA ARG A 356 -35.41 7.50 3.14
C ARG A 356 -36.32 7.92 1.98
N THR A 357 -35.70 8.24 0.84
CA THR A 357 -36.41 8.77 -0.34
C THR A 357 -37.35 7.74 -0.96
N SER A 358 -36.94 6.45 -0.95
CA SER A 358 -37.75 5.30 -1.39
C SER A 358 -37.32 4.03 -0.65
N GLY A 359 -37.95 2.90 -0.97
CA GLY A 359 -37.55 1.59 -0.44
C GLY A 359 -36.11 1.21 -0.78
N SER A 360 -35.57 1.75 -1.86
CA SER A 360 -34.24 1.45 -2.39
C SER A 360 -33.28 2.65 -2.38
N LEU A 361 -33.61 3.77 -1.71
CA LEU A 361 -32.77 4.97 -1.77
C LEU A 361 -32.80 5.75 -0.45
N TYR A 362 -31.63 6.01 0.09
CA TYR A 362 -31.40 7.03 1.10
C TYR A 362 -30.69 8.22 0.49
N THR A 363 -31.07 9.43 0.90
CA THR A 363 -30.39 10.69 0.60
C THR A 363 -29.93 11.33 1.89
N LEU A 364 -28.64 11.59 1.99
CA LEU A 364 -28.04 12.37 3.07
C LEU A 364 -27.75 13.77 2.55
N SER A 365 -28.38 14.77 3.14
CA SER A 365 -28.25 16.18 2.76
C SER A 365 -27.52 16.94 3.85
N SER A 366 -26.57 17.78 3.46
CA SER A 366 -25.86 18.73 4.34
C SER A 366 -25.66 20.06 3.63
N THR A 367 -25.18 21.05 4.36
CA THR A 367 -24.75 22.35 3.81
C THR A 367 -23.25 22.46 3.89
N TYR A 368 -22.60 22.64 2.76
CA TYR A 368 -21.16 22.87 2.65
C TYR A 368 -20.90 24.21 1.94
N LEU A 369 -20.15 25.12 2.59
CA LEU A 369 -19.91 26.48 2.09
C LEU A 369 -21.20 27.20 1.63
N GLY A 370 -22.29 27.03 2.38
CA GLY A 370 -23.57 27.67 2.10
C GLY A 370 -24.40 27.07 0.96
N LYS A 371 -23.96 25.97 0.37
CA LYS A 371 -24.67 25.27 -0.71
C LYS A 371 -25.02 23.84 -0.32
N ALA A 372 -26.08 23.29 -0.92
CA ALA A 372 -26.49 21.92 -0.64
C ALA A 372 -25.46 20.92 -1.17
N LEU A 373 -25.05 20.00 -0.31
CA LEU A 373 -24.24 18.82 -0.60
C LEU A 373 -25.07 17.58 -0.29
N ASN A 374 -25.25 16.70 -1.26
CA ASN A 374 -26.03 15.49 -1.11
C ASN A 374 -25.23 14.25 -1.49
N LEU A 375 -25.38 13.22 -0.68
CA LEU A 375 -24.86 11.88 -0.92
C LEU A 375 -26.04 10.91 -0.95
N THR A 376 -26.03 9.96 -1.89
CA THR A 376 -27.05 8.92 -1.96
C THR A 376 -26.47 7.55 -1.66
N PHE A 377 -27.28 6.71 -0.99
CA PHE A 377 -27.05 5.28 -0.85
C PHE A 377 -28.21 4.54 -1.50
N PHE A 378 -27.92 3.57 -2.33
CA PHE A 378 -28.94 2.80 -3.03
C PHE A 378 -28.88 1.32 -2.67
N ASN A 379 -30.05 0.70 -2.59
CA ASN A 379 -30.19 -0.74 -2.41
C ASN A 379 -30.07 -1.43 -3.77
N THR A 380 -29.15 -2.35 -3.89
CA THR A 380 -28.95 -3.18 -5.09
C THR A 380 -30.07 -4.21 -5.26
N SER A 381 -30.16 -4.83 -6.43
CA SER A 381 -31.18 -5.88 -6.69
C SER A 381 -30.95 -7.16 -5.87
N TRP A 382 -29.76 -7.36 -5.31
CA TRP A 382 -29.42 -8.47 -4.42
C TRP A 382 -29.44 -8.08 -2.93
N GLY A 383 -29.84 -6.85 -2.62
CA GLY A 383 -30.20 -6.40 -1.27
C GLY A 383 -29.13 -5.63 -0.52
N THR A 384 -27.90 -5.54 -1.01
CA THR A 384 -26.84 -4.74 -0.38
C THR A 384 -27.02 -3.25 -0.64
N TRP A 385 -26.39 -2.40 0.18
CA TRP A 385 -26.45 -0.95 0.05
C TRP A 385 -25.09 -0.38 -0.32
N ASN A 386 -25.07 0.41 -1.38
CA ASN A 386 -23.84 0.97 -1.93
C ASN A 386 -23.95 2.49 -2.05
N ILE A 387 -22.80 3.20 -2.09
CA ILE A 387 -22.76 4.62 -2.41
C ILE A 387 -23.29 4.80 -3.84
N GLY A 388 -24.22 5.73 -4.01
CA GLY A 388 -24.88 5.96 -5.30
C GLY A 388 -24.29 7.15 -6.05
N SER A 389 -24.38 8.34 -5.48
CA SER A 389 -23.92 9.55 -6.13
C SER A 389 -23.58 10.64 -5.14
N TRP A 390 -22.74 11.58 -5.56
CA TRP A 390 -22.39 12.79 -4.83
C TRP A 390 -22.70 14.03 -5.66
N SER A 391 -23.50 14.94 -5.09
CA SER A 391 -23.88 16.18 -5.78
C SER A 391 -23.68 17.40 -4.90
N TYR A 392 -23.29 18.52 -5.51
CA TYR A 392 -23.10 19.80 -4.86
C TYR A 392 -23.68 20.94 -5.67
N ALA A 393 -24.38 21.87 -5.00
CA ALA A 393 -25.04 23.02 -5.63
C ALA A 393 -25.99 22.63 -6.79
N GLY A 394 -26.60 21.45 -6.72
CA GLY A 394 -27.52 20.93 -7.73
C GLY A 394 -26.87 20.18 -8.89
N ALA A 395 -25.54 20.11 -8.96
CA ALA A 395 -24.83 19.32 -9.96
C ALA A 395 -24.39 17.96 -9.38
N THR A 396 -24.67 16.86 -10.07
CA THR A 396 -24.09 15.55 -9.77
C THR A 396 -22.67 15.51 -10.30
N MET A 397 -21.71 15.18 -9.44
CA MET A 397 -20.29 15.23 -9.76
C MET A 397 -19.66 13.84 -9.81
N ALA A 398 -20.18 12.91 -9.02
CA ALA A 398 -19.69 11.55 -8.95
C ALA A 398 -20.86 10.57 -8.82
N GLY A 399 -20.69 9.36 -9.35
CA GLY A 399 -21.74 8.34 -9.39
C GLY A 399 -21.67 7.52 -10.67
N GLY A 400 -22.82 7.26 -11.29
CA GLY A 400 -22.90 6.54 -12.58
C GLY A 400 -23.21 5.05 -12.45
N GLY A 401 -23.70 4.62 -11.27
CA GLY A 401 -24.17 3.24 -11.05
C GLY A 401 -23.06 2.19 -11.09
N THR A 402 -21.87 2.54 -10.65
CA THR A 402 -20.72 1.64 -10.58
C THR A 402 -20.11 1.63 -9.18
N ASP A 403 -19.25 0.67 -8.91
CA ASP A 403 -18.69 0.41 -7.58
C ASP A 403 -17.83 1.56 -7.06
N TRP A 404 -17.98 1.85 -5.77
CA TRP A 404 -17.08 2.70 -4.98
C TRP A 404 -16.29 1.86 -3.97
N GLU A 405 -16.90 0.83 -3.45
CA GLU A 405 -16.47 0.10 -2.27
C GLU A 405 -15.33 -0.86 -2.59
N TYR A 406 -15.66 -1.95 -3.24
CA TYR A 406 -14.71 -2.99 -3.64
C TYR A 406 -15.30 -3.92 -4.69
N VAL A 407 -14.44 -4.68 -5.35
CA VAL A 407 -14.78 -5.84 -6.18
C VAL A 407 -13.60 -6.81 -6.20
N ASN A 408 -13.91 -8.10 -6.16
CA ASN A 408 -12.91 -9.17 -6.16
C ASN A 408 -13.07 -10.05 -7.40
N MET A 409 -11.98 -10.34 -8.11
CA MET A 409 -11.88 -11.42 -9.07
C MET A 409 -11.25 -12.62 -8.36
N ILE A 410 -12.03 -13.63 -8.06
CA ILE A 410 -11.67 -14.71 -7.14
C ILE A 410 -12.20 -16.05 -7.64
N GLY A 411 -11.52 -17.15 -7.31
CA GLY A 411 -11.90 -18.51 -7.66
C GLY A 411 -11.65 -19.50 -6.55
N GLU A 412 -12.20 -20.71 -6.68
CA GLU A 412 -11.76 -21.84 -5.85
C GLU A 412 -10.32 -22.23 -6.23
N VAL A 413 -9.56 -22.78 -5.30
CA VAL A 413 -8.16 -23.17 -5.53
C VAL A 413 -8.04 -24.08 -6.76
N GLY A 414 -7.23 -23.65 -7.73
CA GLY A 414 -7.07 -24.30 -9.04
C GLY A 414 -8.28 -24.16 -9.98
N GLY A 415 -9.25 -23.30 -9.66
CA GLY A 415 -10.47 -23.07 -10.43
C GLY A 415 -10.45 -21.80 -11.27
N THR A 416 -11.50 -21.61 -12.05
CA THR A 416 -11.71 -20.37 -12.80
C THR A 416 -12.11 -19.24 -11.87
N GLN A 417 -11.51 -18.08 -12.05
CA GLN A 417 -11.86 -16.86 -11.31
C GLN A 417 -13.07 -16.15 -11.92
N ASP A 418 -13.84 -15.48 -11.08
CA ASP A 418 -15.01 -14.70 -11.49
C ASP A 418 -15.19 -13.50 -10.54
N TRP A 419 -15.86 -12.45 -11.02
CA TRP A 419 -16.10 -11.24 -10.26
C TRP A 419 -17.19 -11.42 -9.20
N SER A 420 -16.97 -10.89 -7.99
CA SER A 420 -17.88 -10.94 -6.85
C SER A 420 -17.76 -9.66 -6.01
N GLY A 421 -18.87 -9.21 -5.44
CA GLY A 421 -18.98 -7.96 -4.68
C GLY A 421 -19.30 -6.75 -5.55
N GLY A 422 -19.65 -5.64 -4.91
CA GLY A 422 -20.03 -4.40 -5.56
C GLY A 422 -21.16 -4.58 -6.58
N ASN A 423 -21.00 -4.00 -7.76
CA ASN A 423 -22.00 -4.13 -8.85
C ASN A 423 -21.99 -5.48 -9.56
N HIS A 424 -21.04 -6.34 -9.27
CA HIS A 424 -21.00 -7.70 -9.81
C HIS A 424 -21.92 -8.66 -9.04
N GLY A 425 -22.52 -8.22 -7.92
CA GLY A 425 -23.38 -9.05 -7.10
C GLY A 425 -22.64 -10.20 -6.45
N LYS A 426 -23.31 -11.37 -6.35
CA LYS A 426 -22.81 -12.55 -5.65
C LYS A 426 -22.50 -12.25 -4.19
N GLU A 427 -23.37 -11.46 -3.59
CA GLU A 427 -23.29 -10.98 -2.23
C GLU A 427 -24.68 -11.05 -1.59
N THR A 428 -24.75 -11.51 -0.33
CA THR A 428 -26.00 -11.64 0.41
C THR A 428 -25.96 -10.75 1.64
N LEU A 429 -26.92 -9.84 1.78
CA LEU A 429 -27.08 -9.01 2.96
C LEU A 429 -27.47 -9.85 4.18
N LYS A 430 -26.77 -9.70 5.27
CA LYS A 430 -27.05 -10.33 6.59
C LYS A 430 -27.69 -9.34 7.54
N SER A 431 -27.09 -8.17 7.67
CA SER A 431 -27.61 -7.09 8.50
C SER A 431 -27.18 -5.71 7.97
N ILE A 432 -27.95 -4.67 8.29
CA ILE A 432 -27.57 -3.28 8.08
C ILE A 432 -28.15 -2.40 9.20
N THR A 433 -27.33 -1.49 9.70
CA THR A 433 -27.72 -0.55 10.76
C THR A 433 -27.26 0.86 10.39
N PHE A 434 -28.19 1.80 10.45
CA PHE A 434 -27.93 3.24 10.32
C PHE A 434 -27.95 3.87 11.70
N THR A 435 -26.93 4.65 12.05
CA THR A 435 -26.83 5.35 13.33
C THR A 435 -26.41 6.80 13.15
N ASP A 436 -26.86 7.67 14.04
CA ASP A 436 -26.22 8.97 14.24
C ASP A 436 -24.82 8.72 14.82
N GLY A 437 -23.78 9.01 14.01
CA GLY A 437 -22.40 8.72 14.35
C GLY A 437 -21.86 9.49 15.57
N THR A 438 -22.57 10.56 16.00
CA THR A 438 -22.20 11.32 17.21
C THR A 438 -22.81 10.73 18.48
N THR A 439 -24.07 10.30 18.40
CA THR A 439 -24.84 9.84 19.58
C THR A 439 -24.91 8.32 19.68
N GLY A 440 -24.59 7.59 18.59
CA GLY A 440 -24.77 6.15 18.49
C GLY A 440 -26.25 5.71 18.39
N LYS A 441 -27.18 6.65 18.28
CA LYS A 441 -28.61 6.33 18.19
C LYS A 441 -28.95 5.69 16.85
N VAL A 442 -29.59 4.53 16.91
CA VAL A 442 -30.10 3.84 15.72
C VAL A 442 -31.21 4.66 15.04
N ILE A 443 -31.19 4.70 13.72
CA ILE A 443 -32.10 5.46 12.88
C ILE A 443 -32.92 4.46 12.05
N GLU A 444 -34.22 4.44 12.30
CA GLU A 444 -35.18 3.65 11.50
C GLU A 444 -36.14 4.61 10.81
N LEU A 445 -36.14 4.61 9.48
CA LEU A 445 -36.98 5.48 8.65
C LEU A 445 -37.88 4.66 7.74
N SER A 446 -39.14 5.03 7.68
CA SER A 446 -40.05 4.61 6.62
C SER A 446 -39.87 5.50 5.37
N ASN A 447 -40.37 5.04 4.21
CA ASN A 447 -40.32 5.82 2.96
C ASN A 447 -40.90 7.23 3.16
N GLY A 448 -40.17 8.23 2.73
CA GLY A 448 -40.52 9.65 2.85
C GLY A 448 -40.21 10.27 4.22
N GLN A 449 -39.74 9.49 5.17
CA GLN A 449 -39.33 10.04 6.50
C GLN A 449 -37.89 10.53 6.49
N SER A 450 -37.63 11.49 7.37
CA SER A 450 -36.30 12.10 7.56
C SER A 450 -35.93 12.16 9.04
N ALA A 451 -34.63 12.11 9.32
CA ALA A 451 -34.06 12.37 10.65
C ALA A 451 -32.94 13.41 10.53
N SER A 452 -32.92 14.34 11.49
CA SER A 452 -31.78 15.24 11.67
C SER A 452 -30.72 14.54 12.49
N ILE A 453 -29.48 14.55 12.00
CA ILE A 453 -28.34 13.87 12.60
C ILE A 453 -27.11 14.78 12.53
N LYS A 454 -26.07 14.46 13.28
CA LYS A 454 -24.81 15.20 13.22
C LYS A 454 -23.79 14.55 12.28
N ASN A 455 -23.67 13.27 12.32
CA ASN A 455 -22.87 12.46 11.40
C ASN A 455 -23.62 11.15 11.14
N LEU A 456 -23.28 10.45 10.05
CA LEU A 456 -23.91 9.17 9.75
C LEU A 456 -22.87 8.04 9.87
N THR A 457 -23.23 6.97 10.57
CA THR A 457 -22.53 5.70 10.51
C THR A 457 -23.46 4.63 9.97
N ILE A 458 -23.00 3.86 8.98
CA ILE A 458 -23.71 2.68 8.44
C ILE A 458 -22.79 1.49 8.69
N VAL A 459 -23.32 0.44 9.30
CA VAL A 459 -22.63 -0.85 9.40
C VAL A 459 -23.46 -1.87 8.64
N GLU A 460 -22.84 -2.53 7.69
CA GLU A 460 -23.46 -3.54 6.85
C GLU A 460 -22.64 -4.83 6.89
N GLU A 461 -23.30 -5.93 7.18
CA GLU A 461 -22.72 -7.28 7.18
C GLU A 461 -23.24 -8.08 6.01
N THR A 462 -22.35 -8.70 5.26
CA THR A 462 -22.69 -9.47 4.06
C THR A 462 -21.88 -10.76 3.99
N GLU A 463 -22.32 -11.66 3.11
CA GLU A 463 -21.58 -12.87 2.73
C GLU A 463 -21.33 -12.86 1.22
N LEU A 464 -20.08 -13.08 0.80
CA LEU A 464 -19.71 -13.22 -0.60
C LEU A 464 -19.75 -14.68 -1.02
N TYR A 465 -20.25 -14.92 -2.24
CA TYR A 465 -20.30 -16.26 -2.86
C TYR A 465 -19.92 -16.17 -4.34
N LEU A 466 -19.71 -17.29 -5.02
CA LEU A 466 -19.51 -17.34 -6.47
C LEU A 466 -20.75 -17.86 -7.23
N GLY A 467 -21.03 -19.12 -7.20
CA GLY A 467 -22.16 -19.72 -7.94
C GLY A 467 -23.40 -19.99 -7.08
N ASP A 468 -23.20 -20.40 -5.84
CA ASP A 468 -24.25 -20.83 -4.92
C ASP A 468 -24.26 -19.94 -3.67
N PRO A 469 -25.34 -19.17 -3.42
CA PRO A 469 -25.43 -18.30 -2.24
C PRO A 469 -25.43 -19.05 -0.90
N ASN A 470 -25.66 -20.36 -0.91
CA ASN A 470 -25.56 -21.20 0.30
C ASN A 470 -24.11 -21.67 0.58
N LYS A 471 -23.16 -21.28 -0.27
CA LYS A 471 -21.73 -21.60 -0.12
C LYS A 471 -20.88 -20.35 -0.15
N PRO A 472 -21.04 -19.46 0.83
CA PRO A 472 -20.22 -18.27 0.90
C PRO A 472 -18.73 -18.63 1.06
N TYR A 473 -17.87 -17.74 0.54
CA TYR A 473 -16.43 -17.89 0.69
C TYR A 473 -15.85 -16.88 1.67
N ALA A 474 -16.54 -15.76 1.93
CA ALA A 474 -16.09 -14.78 2.90
C ALA A 474 -17.27 -14.07 3.58
N ASN A 475 -17.10 -13.74 4.86
CA ASN A 475 -17.89 -12.75 5.59
C ASN A 475 -17.29 -11.37 5.34
N VAL A 476 -18.12 -10.35 5.18
CA VAL A 476 -17.67 -8.97 4.98
C VAL A 476 -18.42 -8.04 5.91
N VAL A 477 -17.67 -7.14 6.53
CA VAL A 477 -18.22 -6.01 7.30
C VAL A 477 -17.80 -4.71 6.62
N ARG A 478 -18.77 -3.88 6.24
CA ARG A 478 -18.56 -2.53 5.72
C ARG A 478 -19.03 -1.52 6.76
N LYS A 479 -18.16 -0.58 7.10
CA LYS A 479 -18.49 0.52 8.00
C LYS A 479 -18.24 1.84 7.30
N TYR A 480 -19.32 2.51 6.95
CA TYR A 480 -19.27 3.87 6.42
C TYR A 480 -19.39 4.88 7.56
N SER A 481 -18.59 5.94 7.48
CA SER A 481 -18.70 7.12 8.34
C SER A 481 -18.75 8.36 7.47
N VAL A 482 -19.84 9.12 7.54
CA VAL A 482 -20.04 10.32 6.74
C VAL A 482 -20.13 11.54 7.65
N ALA A 483 -19.27 12.53 7.36
CA ALA A 483 -19.18 13.78 8.11
C ALA A 483 -19.07 14.95 7.11
N GLY A 484 -20.20 15.56 6.79
CA GLY A 484 -20.28 16.68 5.86
C GLY A 484 -19.75 16.33 4.46
N ASN A 485 -18.57 16.84 4.13
CA ASN A 485 -17.91 16.68 2.83
C ASN A 485 -16.90 15.51 2.77
N ASN A 486 -16.93 14.63 3.76
CA ASN A 486 -16.04 13.46 3.83
C ASN A 486 -16.85 12.17 4.03
N ILE A 487 -16.44 11.13 3.33
CA ILE A 487 -16.90 9.75 3.50
C ILE A 487 -15.67 8.91 3.84
N THR A 488 -15.73 8.15 4.92
CA THR A 488 -14.75 7.12 5.23
C THR A 488 -15.42 5.75 5.14
N LEU A 489 -14.75 4.78 4.57
CA LEU A 489 -15.19 3.38 4.49
C LEU A 489 -14.11 2.47 5.05
N GLU A 490 -14.50 1.65 6.01
CA GLU A 490 -13.71 0.51 6.50
C GLU A 490 -14.39 -0.77 5.99
N VAL A 491 -13.62 -1.66 5.37
CA VAL A 491 -14.10 -2.97 4.89
C VAL A 491 -13.22 -4.05 5.48
N GLU A 492 -13.84 -5.01 6.15
CA GLU A 492 -13.16 -6.20 6.67
C GLU A 492 -13.68 -7.44 5.95
N PHE A 493 -12.77 -8.30 5.52
CA PHE A 493 -13.05 -9.62 4.95
C PHE A 493 -12.54 -10.71 5.90
N GLU A 494 -13.36 -11.71 6.16
CA GLU A 494 -12.96 -12.96 6.81
C GLU A 494 -13.22 -14.10 5.83
N PHE A 495 -12.17 -14.68 5.26
CA PHE A 495 -12.28 -15.82 4.36
C PHE A 495 -12.65 -17.08 5.16
N ILE A 496 -13.75 -17.72 4.81
CA ILE A 496 -14.25 -18.94 5.49
C ILE A 496 -13.99 -20.21 4.68
N ARG A 497 -13.41 -20.06 3.49
CA ARG A 497 -12.96 -21.14 2.60
C ARG A 497 -11.64 -20.73 1.95
N ASP A 498 -10.85 -21.75 1.56
CA ASP A 498 -9.64 -21.53 0.77
C ASP A 498 -10.03 -21.05 -0.64
N MET A 499 -9.52 -19.90 -1.05
CA MET A 499 -9.81 -19.24 -2.32
C MET A 499 -8.53 -18.72 -2.96
N GLU A 500 -8.55 -18.53 -4.27
CA GLU A 500 -7.47 -17.84 -5.01
C GLU A 500 -7.95 -16.47 -5.49
N MET A 501 -7.34 -15.42 -4.95
CA MET A 501 -7.58 -14.03 -5.32
C MET A 501 -6.69 -13.64 -6.48
N GLY A 502 -7.27 -13.43 -7.65
CA GLY A 502 -6.53 -12.98 -8.83
C GLY A 502 -6.44 -11.47 -8.93
N ARG A 503 -7.50 -10.77 -8.51
CA ARG A 503 -7.56 -9.31 -8.56
C ARG A 503 -8.54 -8.78 -7.53
N SER A 504 -8.20 -7.66 -6.88
CA SER A 504 -9.09 -6.96 -5.97
C SER A 504 -8.93 -5.46 -6.14
N TYR A 505 -10.03 -4.78 -6.39
CA TYR A 505 -10.07 -3.32 -6.38
C TYR A 505 -10.82 -2.84 -5.15
N THR A 506 -10.38 -1.72 -4.61
CA THR A 506 -10.99 -1.06 -3.45
C THR A 506 -10.99 0.45 -3.62
N CYS A 507 -11.77 1.16 -2.84
CA CYS A 507 -11.81 2.62 -2.83
C CYS A 507 -11.93 3.23 -4.24
N MET A 508 -12.74 2.65 -5.09
CA MET A 508 -12.96 3.13 -6.45
C MET A 508 -13.74 4.44 -6.42
N PHE A 509 -13.51 5.31 -7.40
CA PHE A 509 -14.22 6.58 -7.49
C PHE A 509 -14.67 6.89 -8.92
N PRO A 510 -15.94 6.66 -9.25
CA PRO A 510 -16.52 7.08 -10.52
C PRO A 510 -16.85 8.57 -10.48
N VAL A 511 -16.20 9.36 -11.31
CA VAL A 511 -16.34 10.82 -11.36
C VAL A 511 -16.77 11.27 -12.76
N ASP A 512 -17.69 12.25 -12.83
CA ASP A 512 -18.02 12.90 -14.09
C ASP A 512 -16.81 13.66 -14.64
N LYS A 513 -16.52 13.54 -15.93
CA LYS A 513 -15.36 14.17 -16.57
C LYS A 513 -15.33 15.69 -16.44
N ASP A 514 -16.50 16.34 -16.36
CA ASP A 514 -16.59 17.77 -16.07
C ASP A 514 -15.88 18.16 -14.75
N TYR A 515 -15.79 17.22 -13.80
CA TYR A 515 -15.25 17.43 -12.45
C TYR A 515 -14.06 16.52 -12.12
N GLY A 516 -13.68 15.60 -12.97
CA GLY A 516 -12.61 14.62 -12.76
C GLY A 516 -11.87 14.27 -14.05
N LEU A 517 -11.59 15.27 -14.92
CA LEU A 517 -10.81 15.09 -16.14
C LEU A 517 -9.34 14.84 -15.82
N TYR A 518 -8.84 15.46 -14.76
CA TYR A 518 -7.45 15.43 -14.31
C TYR A 518 -7.33 14.65 -13.01
N ALA A 519 -6.19 13.97 -12.83
CA ALA A 519 -5.80 13.33 -11.58
C ALA A 519 -4.34 13.65 -11.23
N ASP A 520 -4.11 14.14 -10.03
CA ASP A 520 -2.79 14.29 -9.43
C ASP A 520 -2.58 13.14 -8.45
N PHE A 521 -1.70 12.21 -8.79
CA PHE A 521 -1.29 11.10 -7.94
C PHE A 521 -0.13 11.54 -7.06
N TYR A 522 -0.20 11.25 -5.78
CA TYR A 522 0.87 11.52 -4.82
C TYR A 522 1.49 10.21 -4.38
N THR A 523 2.72 9.95 -4.77
CA THR A 523 3.47 8.78 -4.36
C THR A 523 3.81 8.85 -2.88
N ILE A 524 4.19 7.72 -2.30
CA ILE A 524 4.60 7.66 -0.89
C ILE A 524 5.84 8.53 -0.61
N ASP A 525 6.69 8.73 -1.62
CA ASP A 525 7.88 9.58 -1.56
C ASP A 525 7.57 11.06 -1.79
N GLY A 526 6.28 11.43 -1.97
CA GLY A 526 5.84 12.80 -2.16
C GLY A 526 5.94 13.31 -3.60
N GLU A 527 6.34 12.48 -4.56
CA GLU A 527 6.31 12.82 -5.97
C GLU A 527 4.86 12.99 -6.45
N LYS A 528 4.64 13.97 -7.30
CA LYS A 528 3.34 14.22 -7.94
C LYS A 528 3.37 13.80 -9.40
N ILE A 529 2.50 12.85 -9.76
CA ILE A 529 2.31 12.41 -11.14
C ILE A 529 0.97 12.97 -11.63
N HIS A 530 1.00 13.83 -12.65
CA HIS A 530 -0.19 14.42 -13.25
C HIS A 530 -0.66 13.60 -14.44
N VAL A 531 -1.97 13.34 -14.49
CA VAL A 531 -2.62 12.56 -15.55
C VAL A 531 -3.85 13.30 -16.05
N GLU A 532 -4.01 13.31 -17.36
CA GLU A 532 -5.18 13.86 -18.05
C GLU A 532 -5.89 12.75 -18.83
N SER A 533 -7.20 12.63 -18.64
CA SER A 533 -8.03 11.76 -19.47
C SER A 533 -8.55 12.48 -20.72
N THR A 534 -9.09 11.74 -21.68
CA THR A 534 -9.62 12.33 -22.92
C THR A 534 -11.01 12.94 -22.71
N PRO A 535 -11.21 14.22 -23.04
CA PRO A 535 -12.51 14.88 -22.83
C PRO A 535 -13.65 14.28 -23.66
N ASP A 536 -13.35 13.73 -24.83
CA ASP A 536 -14.30 13.26 -25.84
C ASP A 536 -14.65 11.76 -25.73
N GLY A 537 -14.09 11.07 -24.74
CA GLY A 537 -14.45 9.69 -24.41
C GLY A 537 -14.06 8.67 -25.46
N VAL A 538 -12.97 8.92 -26.18
CA VAL A 538 -12.32 7.85 -26.94
C VAL A 538 -11.82 6.85 -25.90
N LYS A 539 -12.49 5.70 -25.78
CA LYS A 539 -12.07 4.65 -24.88
C LYS A 539 -10.63 4.32 -25.20
N PRO A 540 -9.71 4.40 -24.22
CA PRO A 540 -8.42 3.78 -24.39
C PRO A 540 -8.67 2.31 -24.77
N ASP A 541 -7.91 1.81 -25.71
CA ASP A 541 -7.93 0.38 -26.02
C ASP A 541 -7.75 -0.37 -24.70
N PHE A 542 -8.59 -1.36 -24.41
CA PHE A 542 -8.49 -2.15 -23.18
C PHE A 542 -7.16 -2.91 -23.07
N SER A 543 -6.39 -2.95 -24.15
CA SER A 543 -5.01 -3.45 -24.21
C SER A 543 -3.95 -2.37 -23.91
N GLY A 544 -4.36 -1.09 -23.77
CA GLY A 544 -3.43 0.00 -23.50
C GLY A 544 -3.15 0.18 -22.01
N PRO A 545 -2.07 0.86 -21.65
CA PRO A 545 -1.79 1.17 -20.26
C PRO A 545 -2.91 2.02 -19.68
N HIS A 546 -3.38 1.68 -18.48
CA HIS A 546 -4.23 2.55 -17.70
C HIS A 546 -3.50 3.87 -17.44
N LEU A 547 -4.20 4.99 -17.58
CA LEU A 547 -3.61 6.30 -17.36
C LEU A 547 -3.13 6.40 -15.90
N GLY A 548 -1.87 6.78 -15.70
CA GLY A 548 -1.31 7.08 -14.39
C GLY A 548 -1.24 5.89 -13.43
N THR A 549 -0.50 4.86 -13.78
CA THR A 549 -0.14 3.81 -12.83
C THR A 549 0.92 4.32 -11.86
N SER A 550 0.71 4.17 -10.56
CA SER A 550 1.67 4.56 -9.53
C SER A 550 1.43 3.83 -8.21
N ASP A 551 2.37 3.94 -7.28
CA ASP A 551 2.23 3.45 -5.90
C ASP A 551 1.44 4.41 -5.01
N SER A 552 0.71 5.36 -5.59
CA SER A 552 0.01 6.39 -4.83
C SER A 552 -1.10 5.81 -3.99
N MET A 553 -1.12 6.20 -2.73
CA MET A 553 -2.23 5.96 -1.80
C MET A 553 -3.19 7.15 -1.72
N ARG A 554 -2.85 8.28 -2.35
CA ARG A 554 -3.62 9.52 -2.36
C ARG A 554 -3.68 10.11 -3.77
N VAL A 555 -4.89 10.45 -4.22
CA VAL A 555 -5.13 11.03 -5.55
C VAL A 555 -6.09 12.20 -5.41
N VAL A 556 -5.78 13.32 -6.08
CA VAL A 556 -6.66 14.48 -6.18
C VAL A 556 -7.21 14.58 -7.60
N LEU A 557 -8.54 14.50 -7.74
CA LEU A 557 -9.22 14.65 -9.03
C LEU A 557 -9.90 16.00 -9.12
N TYR A 558 -9.88 16.60 -10.33
CA TYR A 558 -10.54 17.87 -10.64
C TYR A 558 -10.82 17.97 -12.16
N GLY A 559 -11.64 18.94 -12.56
CA GLY A 559 -12.03 19.11 -13.95
C GLY A 559 -12.17 20.57 -14.34
N ASP A 560 -12.43 20.82 -15.63
CA ASP A 560 -12.47 22.15 -16.22
C ASP A 560 -13.73 22.94 -15.88
N LYS A 561 -14.84 22.26 -15.60
CA LYS A 561 -16.13 22.93 -15.37
C LYS A 561 -16.14 23.79 -14.12
N GLN A 562 -15.49 23.32 -13.06
CA GLN A 562 -15.29 24.02 -11.80
C GLN A 562 -13.92 23.64 -11.23
N PRO A 563 -12.82 24.26 -11.66
CA PRO A 563 -11.46 23.84 -11.26
C PRO A 563 -11.18 23.92 -9.75
N SER A 564 -11.99 24.71 -9.02
CA SER A 564 -11.91 24.78 -7.55
C SER A 564 -12.58 23.58 -6.84
N TYR A 565 -13.36 22.77 -7.55
CA TYR A 565 -13.95 21.55 -7.00
C TYR A 565 -12.94 20.42 -7.12
N LYS A 566 -12.55 19.86 -5.99
CA LYS A 566 -11.56 18.78 -5.93
C LYS A 566 -12.09 17.61 -5.11
N PHE A 567 -11.77 16.41 -5.56
CA PHE A 567 -11.98 15.18 -4.82
C PHE A 567 -10.62 14.62 -4.42
N GLU A 568 -10.39 14.54 -3.13
CA GLU A 568 -9.25 13.81 -2.58
C GLU A 568 -9.71 12.40 -2.20
N VAL A 569 -9.03 11.41 -2.73
CA VAL A 569 -9.31 9.99 -2.52
C VAL A 569 -8.07 9.34 -1.94
N GLU A 570 -8.21 8.67 -0.79
CA GLU A 570 -7.09 8.08 -0.05
C GLU A 570 -7.40 6.67 0.43
N VAL A 571 -6.38 5.82 0.45
CA VAL A 571 -6.39 4.51 1.10
C VAL A 571 -5.40 4.53 2.25
N PHE A 572 -5.84 4.18 3.47
CA PHE A 572 -5.06 4.40 4.70
C PHE A 572 -4.48 3.14 5.31
N SER A 573 -5.13 1.99 5.17
CA SER A 573 -4.68 0.78 5.82
C SER A 573 -4.11 -0.21 4.85
N LEU A 574 -2.94 -0.68 5.17
CA LEU A 574 -2.25 -1.78 4.54
C LEU A 574 -2.22 -2.91 5.56
N GLU A 575 -2.68 -4.08 5.18
CA GLU A 575 -2.47 -5.28 5.98
C GLU A 575 -1.19 -5.98 5.57
N ASP A 576 -0.51 -6.60 6.54
CA ASP A 576 0.77 -7.29 6.35
C ASP A 576 0.72 -8.41 5.29
N ASN A 577 -0.47 -8.91 4.97
CA ASN A 577 -0.66 -10.00 3.99
C ASN A 577 -1.03 -9.52 2.60
N CYS A 578 -1.15 -8.21 2.40
CA CYS A 578 -1.61 -7.62 1.16
C CYS A 578 -0.52 -6.75 0.61
N ASP A 579 0.08 -7.22 -0.46
CA ASP A 579 1.02 -6.42 -1.23
C ASP A 579 0.22 -5.33 -1.94
N TYR A 580 -0.04 -4.26 -1.21
CA TYR A 580 -0.66 -3.07 -1.77
C TYR A 580 0.27 -2.52 -2.82
N PHE A 581 -0.25 -2.33 -4.01
CA PHE A 581 0.49 -1.68 -5.07
C PHE A 581 1.80 -2.36 -5.47
N SER A 582 1.97 -3.65 -5.16
CA SER A 582 3.18 -4.39 -5.52
C SER A 582 3.28 -4.74 -6.99
N ASN A 583 2.22 -4.54 -7.75
CA ASN A 583 2.12 -4.96 -9.16
C ASN A 583 1.78 -3.82 -10.12
N SER A 584 1.87 -4.10 -11.42
CA SER A 584 1.66 -3.14 -12.50
C SER A 584 0.30 -2.42 -12.49
N ASP A 585 -0.74 -3.04 -11.94
CA ASP A 585 -2.09 -2.47 -11.86
C ASP A 585 -2.34 -1.78 -10.51
N LYS A 586 -1.46 -0.93 -10.06
CA LYS A 586 -1.49 -0.31 -8.73
C LYS A 586 -2.67 0.65 -8.56
N THR A 587 -2.42 1.93 -8.60
CA THR A 587 -3.43 2.97 -8.59
C THR A 587 -3.52 3.58 -9.97
N PHE A 588 -4.69 3.60 -10.56
CA PHE A 588 -4.85 4.10 -11.92
C PHE A 588 -6.17 4.82 -12.15
N LEU A 589 -6.15 5.79 -13.06
CA LEU A 589 -7.34 6.43 -13.62
C LEU A 589 -7.73 5.71 -14.90
N TRP A 590 -8.96 5.26 -14.98
CA TRP A 590 -9.53 4.65 -16.18
C TRP A 590 -10.49 5.61 -16.87
N ASP A 591 -10.24 5.91 -18.14
CA ASP A 591 -11.16 6.61 -19.02
C ASP A 591 -12.33 5.68 -19.38
N MET A 592 -13.38 5.70 -18.54
CA MET A 592 -14.42 4.67 -18.56
C MET A 592 -15.37 4.82 -19.77
N ASN A 593 -15.79 6.04 -20.08
CA ASN A 593 -16.70 6.33 -21.19
C ASN A 593 -16.71 7.84 -21.53
N SER A 594 -17.61 8.28 -22.41
CA SER A 594 -17.71 9.69 -22.83
C SER A 594 -18.04 10.68 -21.72
N THR A 595 -18.54 10.24 -20.58
CA THR A 595 -19.00 11.12 -19.49
C THR A 595 -18.30 10.90 -18.18
N HIS A 596 -17.69 9.73 -17.95
CA HIS A 596 -17.12 9.37 -16.66
C HIS A 596 -15.71 8.80 -16.77
N ASN A 597 -14.90 9.16 -15.79
CA ASN A 597 -13.66 8.47 -15.42
C ASN A 597 -13.88 7.63 -14.17
N LYS A 598 -13.02 6.65 -13.92
CA LYS A 598 -13.05 5.89 -12.68
C LYS A 598 -11.62 5.71 -12.15
N LEU A 599 -11.42 6.12 -10.91
CA LEU A 599 -10.20 5.86 -10.16
C LEU A 599 -10.28 4.48 -9.51
N TYR A 600 -9.17 3.74 -9.52
CA TYR A 600 -9.03 2.43 -8.90
C TYR A 600 -7.81 2.37 -8.01
N PHE A 601 -7.93 1.67 -6.89
CA PHE A 601 -6.82 1.21 -6.09
C PHE A 601 -6.82 -0.32 -6.09
N SER A 602 -5.73 -0.92 -6.55
CA SER A 602 -5.57 -2.37 -6.54
C SER A 602 -5.02 -2.83 -5.21
N LYS A 603 -5.67 -3.82 -4.60
CA LYS A 603 -5.17 -4.49 -3.40
C LYS A 603 -4.38 -5.75 -3.77
N PHE A 604 -4.90 -6.51 -4.73
CA PHE A 604 -4.22 -7.62 -5.37
C PHE A 604 -4.22 -7.37 -6.87
N SER A 605 -3.21 -7.81 -7.57
CA SER A 605 -3.13 -7.61 -9.00
C SER A 605 -3.43 -8.89 -9.77
N SER A 606 -3.45 -8.74 -11.10
CA SER A 606 -3.68 -9.83 -12.05
C SER A 606 -2.47 -10.72 -12.33
N GLY A 607 -1.41 -10.65 -11.49
CA GLY A 607 -0.32 -11.60 -11.55
C GLY A 607 -0.73 -13.00 -11.11
N GLU A 608 0.17 -13.73 -10.47
CA GLU A 608 -0.15 -15.03 -9.89
C GLU A 608 -1.23 -14.88 -8.80
N PRO A 609 -2.28 -15.73 -8.80
CA PRO A 609 -3.33 -15.65 -7.80
C PRO A 609 -2.79 -15.83 -6.38
N THR A 610 -3.26 -14.99 -5.47
CA THR A 610 -2.90 -15.07 -4.05
C THR A 610 -3.83 -16.05 -3.33
N LEU A 611 -3.26 -17.04 -2.65
CA LEU A 611 -4.04 -17.99 -1.85
C LEU A 611 -4.54 -17.34 -0.56
N MET A 612 -5.86 -17.20 -0.47
CA MET A 612 -6.58 -16.77 0.73
C MET A 612 -7.08 -17.99 1.48
N LYS A 613 -6.39 -18.38 2.54
CA LYS A 613 -6.78 -19.54 3.37
C LYS A 613 -8.01 -19.22 4.21
N ALA A 614 -8.80 -20.23 4.51
CA ALA A 614 -9.85 -20.12 5.50
C ALA A 614 -9.30 -19.60 6.84
N GLY A 615 -9.98 -18.60 7.42
CA GLY A 615 -9.52 -17.87 8.61
C GLY A 615 -8.64 -16.65 8.31
N THR A 616 -8.20 -16.44 7.06
CA THR A 616 -7.50 -15.21 6.69
C THR A 616 -8.44 -14.01 6.84
N ARG A 617 -7.95 -12.96 7.47
CA ARG A 617 -8.63 -11.66 7.55
C ARG A 617 -7.84 -10.62 6.79
N THR A 618 -8.53 -9.78 6.05
CA THR A 618 -7.96 -8.62 5.37
C THR A 618 -8.87 -7.42 5.56
N SER A 619 -8.31 -6.23 5.63
CA SER A 619 -9.11 -5.00 5.72
C SER A 619 -8.63 -3.92 4.75
N THR A 620 -9.48 -2.95 4.52
CA THR A 620 -9.14 -1.69 3.87
C THR A 620 -9.82 -0.56 4.60
N LYS A 621 -9.13 0.58 4.66
CA LYS A 621 -9.72 1.84 5.06
C LYS A 621 -9.45 2.86 3.97
N ALA A 622 -10.50 3.56 3.56
CA ALA A 622 -10.46 4.52 2.49
C ALA A 622 -11.27 5.77 2.83
N SER A 623 -10.96 6.89 2.20
CA SER A 623 -11.78 8.10 2.29
C SER A 623 -11.90 8.82 0.96
N TRP A 624 -13.02 9.52 0.82
CA TRP A 624 -13.31 10.46 -0.25
C TRP A 624 -13.66 11.80 0.39
N THR A 625 -12.94 12.85 0.04
CA THR A 625 -13.16 14.20 0.56
C THR A 625 -13.43 15.15 -0.61
N PHE A 626 -14.55 15.85 -0.57
CA PHE A 626 -14.87 16.91 -1.53
C PHE A 626 -14.47 18.27 -0.96
N THR A 627 -13.81 19.09 -1.77
CA THR A 627 -13.52 20.50 -1.44
C THR A 627 -13.99 21.41 -2.56
N ALA A 628 -14.45 22.62 -2.18
CA ALA A 628 -14.78 23.71 -3.09
C ALA A 628 -14.18 25.00 -2.50
N GLU A 629 -13.34 25.70 -3.26
CA GLU A 629 -12.73 26.97 -2.86
C GLU A 629 -13.49 28.16 -3.44
#